data_a318f99a52d9c4dea99dfcf5bc936acb
#
_entry.id   a318f99a52d9c4dea99dfcf5bc936acb
#
_cell.length_a   1.000
_cell.length_b   1.000
_cell.length_c   1.000
_cell.angle_alpha   90.00
_cell.angle_beta   90.00
_cell.angle_gamma   90.00
#
_symmetry.space_group_name_H-M   'P 1'
#
loop_
_entity.id
_entity.type
_entity.pdbx_description
1 polymer ?
#
loop_
_entity_poly.entity_id
_entity_poly.type
_entity_poly.pdbx_seq_one_letter_code
_entity_poly.pdbx_strand_id
1 'polypeptide(L)'
;MIKFVHLVHSLALENGGVAEAVKRLNDELNNIGVHSRMSDNPSEIINHDEIIIAHGLWQWPGTVAWKNHRMNNTKYLLFPHGMLDPWFRKAYPFKHIKKQIYWWYKQAKILRNATAVCFTTEEEKNLARNTFIPYQCKEIVTGLGVASPIGKIDAERNIF
;
A
#
# COMPACT_ATOMS: atom_id res chain seq x y z
N MET A 1 -14.36 7.67 -16.69
CA MET A 1 -14.21 8.02 -15.27
C MET A 1 -13.22 7.04 -14.66
N ILE A 2 -12.24 7.49 -13.87
CA ILE A 2 -11.24 6.61 -13.24
C ILE A 2 -11.92 5.86 -12.11
N LYS A 3 -11.69 4.54 -12.02
CA LYS A 3 -12.19 3.68 -10.95
C LYS A 3 -11.03 3.01 -10.25
N PHE A 4 -11.11 2.86 -8.94
CA PHE A 4 -10.10 2.19 -8.14
C PHE A 4 -10.66 0.95 -7.44
N VAL A 5 -9.81 -0.07 -7.32
CA VAL A 5 -10.05 -1.21 -6.43
C VAL A 5 -8.88 -1.37 -5.49
N HIS A 6 -9.14 -1.24 -4.21
CA HIS A 6 -8.17 -1.47 -3.14
C HIS A 6 -8.15 -2.95 -2.78
N LEU A 7 -7.00 -3.60 -2.97
CA LEU A 7 -6.78 -4.98 -2.53
C LEU A 7 -6.02 -4.96 -1.22
N VAL A 8 -6.60 -5.52 -0.18
CA VAL A 8 -6.01 -5.63 1.16
C VAL A 8 -5.99 -7.09 1.59
N HIS A 9 -5.04 -7.47 2.45
CA HIS A 9 -4.96 -8.85 2.92
C HIS A 9 -6.16 -9.26 3.77
N SER A 10 -6.66 -8.34 4.58
CA SER A 10 -7.84 -8.50 5.43
C SER A 10 -8.45 -7.15 5.71
N LEU A 11 -9.78 -7.07 5.68
CA LEU A 11 -10.57 -5.90 6.07
C LEU A 11 -10.95 -5.92 7.55
N ALA A 12 -10.62 -6.98 8.29
CA ALA A 12 -10.90 -7.06 9.72
C ALA A 12 -10.07 -6.03 10.48
N LEU A 13 -10.74 -5.14 11.22
CA LEU A 13 -10.12 -4.05 11.99
C LEU A 13 -9.14 -4.54 13.06
N GLU A 14 -9.30 -5.77 13.52
CA GLU A 14 -8.40 -6.43 14.47
C GLU A 14 -6.98 -6.66 13.91
N ASN A 15 -6.83 -6.63 12.58
CA ASN A 15 -5.56 -6.90 11.88
C ASN A 15 -4.69 -5.66 11.65
N GLY A 16 -5.02 -4.52 12.27
CA GLY A 16 -4.12 -3.36 12.33
C GLY A 16 -4.53 -2.14 11.51
N GLY A 17 -3.75 -1.07 11.63
CA GLY A 17 -4.03 0.26 11.09
C GLY A 17 -4.15 0.36 9.56
N VAL A 18 -3.65 -0.64 8.80
CA VAL A 18 -3.74 -0.62 7.33
C VAL A 18 -5.19 -0.73 6.86
N ALA A 19 -6.00 -1.63 7.44
CA ALA A 19 -7.40 -1.80 7.06
C ALA A 19 -8.21 -0.50 7.29
N GLU A 20 -8.00 0.13 8.44
CA GLU A 20 -8.64 1.40 8.79
C GLU A 20 -8.21 2.54 7.85
N ALA A 21 -6.91 2.66 7.57
CA ALA A 21 -6.38 3.68 6.67
C ALA A 21 -6.92 3.53 5.25
N VAL A 22 -7.02 2.29 4.75
CA VAL A 22 -7.56 2.00 3.42
C VAL A 22 -9.05 2.29 3.36
N LYS A 23 -9.80 1.94 4.41
CA LYS A 23 -11.23 2.27 4.49
C LYS A 23 -11.46 3.77 4.40
N ARG A 24 -10.74 4.57 5.20
CA ARG A 24 -10.83 6.03 5.16
C ARG A 24 -10.48 6.59 3.78
N LEU A 25 -9.40 6.11 3.17
CA LEU A 25 -9.00 6.54 1.82
C LEU A 25 -10.10 6.21 0.80
N ASN A 26 -10.68 5.01 0.87
CA ASN A 26 -11.78 4.60 -0.01
C ASN A 26 -13.01 5.50 0.17
N ASP A 27 -13.38 5.80 1.41
CA ASP A 27 -14.54 6.65 1.72
C ASP A 27 -14.32 8.08 1.22
N GLU A 28 -13.11 8.65 1.43
CA GLU A 28 -12.77 9.99 0.95
C GLU A 28 -12.75 10.06 -0.59
N LEU A 29 -12.23 9.05 -1.28
CA LEU A 29 -12.27 9.01 -2.73
C LEU A 29 -13.71 9.02 -3.25
N ASN A 30 -14.61 8.23 -2.64
CA ASN A 30 -16.02 8.23 -3.01
C ASN A 30 -16.72 9.57 -2.68
N ASN A 31 -16.38 10.22 -1.57
CA ASN A 31 -16.92 11.53 -1.18
C ASN A 31 -16.58 12.62 -2.21
N ILE A 32 -15.41 12.57 -2.83
CA ILE A 32 -15.01 13.51 -3.89
C ILE A 32 -15.44 13.08 -5.30
N GLY A 33 -16.30 12.04 -5.41
CA GLY A 33 -16.86 11.58 -6.69
C GLY A 33 -15.95 10.66 -7.49
N VAL A 34 -14.90 10.11 -6.89
CA VAL A 34 -14.04 9.09 -7.50
C VAL A 34 -14.52 7.70 -7.10
N HIS A 35 -14.92 6.89 -8.08
CA HIS A 35 -15.37 5.53 -7.78
C HIS A 35 -14.25 4.69 -7.19
N SER A 36 -14.45 4.24 -5.96
CA SER A 36 -13.50 3.42 -5.23
C SER A 36 -14.22 2.31 -4.48
N ARG A 37 -13.63 1.12 -4.49
CA ARG A 37 -14.12 -0.04 -3.74
C ARG A 37 -12.97 -0.81 -3.12
N MET A 38 -13.28 -1.64 -2.13
CA MET A 38 -12.28 -2.46 -1.43
C MET A 38 -12.62 -3.94 -1.57
N SER A 39 -11.58 -4.79 -1.55
CA SER A 39 -11.74 -6.24 -1.50
C SER A 39 -10.59 -6.89 -0.71
N ASP A 40 -10.94 -7.90 0.08
CA ASP A 40 -10.01 -8.84 0.71
C ASP A 40 -10.14 -10.25 0.12
N ASN A 41 -10.77 -10.37 -1.06
CA ASN A 41 -10.93 -11.62 -1.78
C ASN A 41 -9.77 -11.84 -2.78
N PRO A 42 -8.93 -12.88 -2.61
CA PRO A 42 -7.86 -13.19 -3.57
C PRO A 42 -8.35 -13.55 -4.99
N SER A 43 -9.61 -13.90 -5.12
CA SER A 43 -10.26 -14.23 -6.40
C SER A 43 -11.09 -13.08 -6.96
N GLU A 44 -10.84 -11.84 -6.49
CA GLU A 44 -11.56 -10.65 -6.93
C GLU A 44 -11.46 -10.45 -8.43
N ILE A 45 -12.60 -10.17 -9.05
CA ILE A 45 -12.68 -9.84 -10.47
C ILE A 45 -12.39 -8.36 -10.65
N ILE A 46 -11.35 -8.07 -11.41
CA ILE A 46 -10.89 -6.72 -11.72
C ILE A 46 -11.42 -6.33 -13.10
N ASN A 47 -12.15 -5.23 -13.17
CA ASN A 47 -12.67 -4.72 -14.45
C ASN A 47 -11.56 -4.00 -15.24
N HIS A 48 -11.67 -3.97 -16.54
CA HIS A 48 -10.67 -3.37 -17.44
C HIS A 48 -10.47 -1.85 -17.25
N ASP A 49 -11.46 -1.18 -16.69
CA ASP A 49 -11.44 0.27 -16.41
C ASP A 49 -11.02 0.60 -14.98
N GLU A 50 -10.64 -0.40 -14.18
CA GLU A 50 -10.16 -0.23 -12.81
C GLU A 50 -8.64 -0.15 -12.74
N ILE A 51 -8.16 0.73 -11.86
CA ILE A 51 -6.77 0.78 -11.40
C ILE A 51 -6.70 0.06 -10.07
N ILE A 52 -5.77 -0.88 -9.95
CA ILE A 52 -5.58 -1.62 -8.71
C ILE A 52 -4.69 -0.84 -7.75
N ILE A 53 -5.09 -0.73 -6.48
CA ILE A 53 -4.25 -0.25 -5.39
C ILE A 53 -4.02 -1.43 -4.44
N ALA A 54 -2.82 -2.01 -4.49
CA ALA A 54 -2.46 -3.14 -3.65
C ALA A 54 -1.78 -2.66 -2.37
N HIS A 55 -2.28 -3.09 -1.22
CA HIS A 55 -1.79 -2.71 0.09
C HIS A 55 -1.00 -3.82 0.75
N GLY A 56 0.17 -3.47 1.26
CA GLY A 56 1.11 -4.38 1.90
C GLY A 56 1.97 -5.18 0.92
N LEU A 57 3.01 -5.79 1.46
CA LEU A 57 3.95 -6.67 0.74
C LEU A 57 3.84 -8.09 1.28
N TRP A 58 4.50 -9.04 0.59
CA TRP A 58 4.63 -10.45 0.99
C TRP A 58 3.32 -11.25 0.96
N GLN A 59 2.20 -10.63 0.65
CA GLN A 59 0.85 -11.16 0.69
C GLN A 59 0.24 -11.21 -0.72
N TRP A 60 -0.97 -11.71 -0.83
CA TRP A 60 -1.66 -11.92 -2.10
C TRP A 60 -2.01 -10.64 -2.89
N PRO A 61 -2.32 -9.45 -2.28
CA PRO A 61 -2.75 -8.27 -3.05
C PRO A 61 -1.77 -7.87 -4.15
N GLY A 62 -0.49 -7.74 -3.84
CA GLY A 62 0.53 -7.43 -4.84
C GLY A 62 0.68 -8.51 -5.92
N THR A 63 0.45 -9.77 -5.57
CA THR A 63 0.49 -10.88 -6.54
C THR A 63 -0.68 -10.81 -7.52
N VAL A 64 -1.88 -10.55 -7.03
CA VAL A 64 -3.09 -10.41 -7.87
C VAL A 64 -2.95 -9.20 -8.78
N ALA A 65 -2.50 -8.06 -8.25
CA ALA A 65 -2.25 -6.86 -9.04
C ALA A 65 -1.25 -7.12 -10.19
N TRP A 66 -0.12 -7.75 -9.88
CA TRP A 66 0.88 -8.08 -10.88
C TRP A 66 0.41 -9.11 -11.92
N LYS A 67 -0.38 -10.10 -11.54
CA LYS A 67 -1.00 -11.05 -12.47
C LYS A 67 -1.95 -10.33 -13.44
N ASN A 68 -2.83 -9.48 -12.94
CA ASN A 68 -3.74 -8.69 -13.77
C ASN A 68 -2.97 -7.75 -14.72
N HIS A 69 -1.90 -7.12 -14.24
CA HIS A 69 -1.03 -6.33 -15.10
C HIS A 69 -0.44 -7.16 -16.25
N ARG A 70 0.06 -8.37 -15.96
CA ARG A 70 0.65 -9.23 -17.00
C ARG A 70 -0.35 -9.77 -18.01
N MET A 71 -1.57 -10.07 -17.57
CA MET A 71 -2.61 -10.68 -18.41
C MET A 71 -3.40 -9.64 -19.21
N ASN A 72 -3.70 -8.51 -18.56
CA ASN A 72 -4.69 -7.54 -19.06
C ASN A 72 -4.09 -6.12 -19.18
N ASN A 73 -2.78 -5.95 -18.93
CA ASN A 73 -2.12 -4.63 -18.86
C ASN A 73 -2.77 -3.65 -17.86
N THR A 74 -3.45 -4.17 -16.84
CA THR A 74 -4.10 -3.36 -15.80
C THR A 74 -3.04 -2.57 -15.04
N LYS A 75 -3.25 -1.28 -14.86
CA LYS A 75 -2.35 -0.43 -14.06
C LYS A 75 -2.53 -0.73 -12.58
N TYR A 76 -1.43 -0.71 -11.83
CA TYR A 76 -1.53 -0.86 -10.38
C TYR A 76 -0.52 0.00 -9.62
N LEU A 77 -0.95 0.44 -8.45
CA LEU A 77 -0.16 1.12 -7.44
C LEU A 77 0.10 0.15 -6.29
N LEU A 78 1.20 0.33 -5.58
CA LEU A 78 1.58 -0.52 -4.46
C LEU A 78 1.95 0.33 -3.24
N PHE A 79 1.31 0.09 -2.10
CA PHE A 79 1.61 0.75 -0.83
C PHE A 79 2.31 -0.23 0.12
N PRO A 80 3.60 -0.05 0.43
CA PRO A 80 4.36 -0.92 1.32
C PRO A 80 3.95 -0.86 2.80
N HIS A 81 3.43 0.26 3.27
CA HIS A 81 3.05 0.48 4.67
C HIS A 81 4.15 0.14 5.68
N GLY A 82 5.35 0.69 5.47
CA GLY A 82 6.50 0.47 6.35
C GLY A 82 7.16 -0.92 6.25
N MET A 83 6.63 -1.83 5.42
CA MET A 83 7.16 -3.21 5.32
C MET A 83 8.55 -3.31 4.67
N LEU A 84 9.09 -2.20 4.17
CA LEU A 84 10.45 -2.08 3.63
C LEU A 84 11.40 -1.36 4.61
N ASP A 85 11.05 -1.25 5.88
CA ASP A 85 11.94 -0.68 6.89
C ASP A 85 13.13 -1.62 7.16
N PRO A 86 14.39 -1.15 7.09
CA PRO A 86 15.58 -1.95 7.34
C PRO A 86 15.72 -2.40 8.80
N TRP A 87 14.93 -1.84 9.72
CA TRP A 87 14.88 -2.29 11.11
C TRP A 87 14.66 -3.79 11.22
N PHE A 88 13.77 -4.35 10.38
CA PHE A 88 13.50 -5.80 10.35
C PHE A 88 14.72 -6.65 10.03
N ARG A 89 15.69 -6.14 9.27
CA ARG A 89 16.94 -6.83 8.99
C ARG A 89 17.80 -6.98 10.24
N LYS A 90 17.83 -5.92 11.07
CA LYS A 90 18.60 -5.92 12.34
C LYS A 90 17.93 -6.80 13.39
N ALA A 91 16.61 -6.67 13.55
CA ALA A 91 15.85 -7.39 14.57
C ALA A 91 15.67 -8.89 14.26
N TYR A 92 15.55 -9.27 12.97
CA TYR A 92 15.24 -10.64 12.57
C TYR A 92 16.05 -11.09 11.33
N PRO A 93 17.39 -11.27 11.46
CA PRO A 93 18.27 -11.50 10.31
C PRO A 93 17.90 -12.76 9.51
N PHE A 94 17.56 -13.87 10.17
CA PHE A 94 17.16 -15.11 9.48
C PHE A 94 15.84 -14.96 8.70
N LYS A 95 14.87 -14.22 9.26
CA LYS A 95 13.63 -13.93 8.55
C LYS A 95 13.90 -13.01 7.35
N HIS A 96 14.86 -12.10 7.48
CA HIS A 96 15.26 -11.22 6.39
C HIS A 96 15.87 -12.01 5.23
N ILE A 97 16.74 -13.00 5.48
CA ILE A 97 17.31 -13.86 4.44
C ILE A 97 16.21 -14.58 3.66
N LYS A 98 15.22 -15.17 4.35
CA LYS A 98 14.07 -15.81 3.70
C LYS A 98 13.29 -14.81 2.82
N LYS A 99 13.08 -13.59 3.33
CA LYS A 99 12.43 -12.52 2.57
C LYS A 99 13.28 -12.05 1.38
N GLN A 100 14.61 -12.02 1.50
CA GLN A 100 15.51 -11.68 0.40
C GLN A 100 15.42 -12.71 -0.73
N ILE A 101 15.34 -14.01 -0.43
CA ILE A 101 15.13 -15.05 -1.44
C ILE A 101 13.79 -14.86 -2.14
N TYR A 102 12.70 -14.63 -1.39
CA TYR A 102 11.38 -14.34 -1.96
C TYR A 102 11.39 -13.05 -2.78
N TRP A 103 12.17 -12.03 -2.36
CA TRP A 103 12.38 -10.78 -3.09
C TRP A 103 12.92 -11.05 -4.49
N TRP A 104 13.99 -11.82 -4.63
CA TRP A 104 14.58 -12.16 -5.92
C TRP A 104 13.62 -12.94 -6.80
N TYR A 105 12.92 -13.88 -6.22
CA TYR A 105 12.01 -14.74 -6.97
C TYR A 105 10.76 -13.98 -7.46
N LYS A 106 10.17 -13.15 -6.63
CA LYS A 106 8.83 -12.61 -6.91
C LYS A 106 8.66 -11.12 -6.55
N GLN A 107 8.97 -10.72 -5.32
CA GLN A 107 8.56 -9.40 -4.82
C GLN A 107 9.20 -8.24 -5.59
N ALA A 108 10.48 -8.35 -5.96
CA ALA A 108 11.17 -7.35 -6.78
C ALA A 108 10.48 -7.12 -8.14
N LYS A 109 9.95 -8.19 -8.74
CA LYS A 109 9.21 -8.10 -10.01
C LYS A 109 7.89 -7.35 -9.83
N ILE A 110 7.19 -7.59 -8.71
CA ILE A 110 5.94 -6.90 -8.37
C ILE A 110 6.21 -5.40 -8.21
N LEU A 111 7.25 -5.00 -7.48
CA LEU A 111 7.58 -3.59 -7.33
C LEU A 111 7.98 -2.94 -8.65
N ARG A 112 8.87 -3.60 -9.42
CA ARG A 112 9.40 -3.05 -10.67
C ARG A 112 8.33 -2.81 -11.74
N ASN A 113 7.31 -3.66 -11.79
CA ASN A 113 6.22 -3.56 -12.76
C ASN A 113 5.06 -2.70 -12.29
N ALA A 114 5.07 -2.24 -11.04
CA ALA A 114 4.06 -1.29 -10.56
C ALA A 114 4.13 0.03 -11.35
N THR A 115 2.98 0.61 -11.60
CA THR A 115 2.88 1.96 -12.17
C THR A 115 3.59 2.97 -11.27
N ALA A 116 3.41 2.81 -9.95
CA ALA A 116 4.22 3.45 -8.91
C ALA A 116 4.14 2.67 -7.60
N VAL A 117 5.18 2.82 -6.78
CA VAL A 117 5.19 2.43 -5.37
C VAL A 117 4.98 3.69 -4.53
N CYS A 118 3.90 3.70 -3.75
CA CYS A 118 3.42 4.85 -3.01
C CYS A 118 3.90 4.77 -1.56
N PHE A 119 4.66 5.76 -1.13
CA PHE A 119 5.15 5.89 0.24
C PHE A 119 4.36 6.96 0.99
N THR A 120 4.21 6.77 2.28
CA THR A 120 3.49 7.71 3.14
C THR A 120 4.35 8.92 3.50
N THR A 121 5.67 8.73 3.57
CA THR A 121 6.64 9.78 3.91
C THR A 121 7.92 9.65 3.07
N GLU A 122 8.67 10.76 2.98
CA GLU A 122 10.01 10.76 2.38
C GLU A 122 10.97 9.84 3.13
N GLU A 123 10.84 9.75 4.45
CA GLU A 123 11.66 8.88 5.28
C GLU A 123 11.41 7.41 4.95
N GLU A 124 10.15 6.97 4.89
CA GLU A 124 9.78 5.60 4.49
C GLU A 124 10.39 5.24 3.13
N LYS A 125 10.28 6.15 2.14
CA LYS A 125 10.87 5.97 0.81
C LYS A 125 12.38 5.79 0.86
N ASN A 126 13.09 6.62 1.62
CA ASN A 126 14.55 6.57 1.72
C ASN A 126 15.03 5.31 2.45
N LEU A 127 14.33 4.88 3.49
CA LEU A 127 14.61 3.64 4.20
C LEU A 127 14.41 2.41 3.32
N ALA A 128 13.36 2.39 2.51
CA ALA A 128 13.01 1.27 1.65
C ALA A 128 14.13 0.88 0.66
N ARG A 129 14.88 1.87 0.16
CA ARG A 129 15.98 1.66 -0.80
C ARG A 129 17.12 0.79 -0.28
N ASN A 130 17.26 0.70 1.04
CA ASN A 130 18.37 0.02 1.71
C ASN A 130 18.00 -1.34 2.29
N THR A 131 16.78 -1.83 2.05
CA THR A 131 16.28 -3.04 2.73
C THR A 131 16.52 -4.30 1.95
N PHE A 132 16.22 -4.32 0.64
CA PHE A 132 16.36 -5.49 -0.22
C PHE A 132 17.10 -5.17 -1.53
N ILE A 133 17.82 -6.15 -2.08
CA ILE A 133 18.63 -6.00 -3.31
C ILE A 133 18.21 -7.05 -4.34
N PRO A 134 18.03 -6.70 -5.64
CA PRO A 134 18.02 -5.35 -6.19
C PRO A 134 16.74 -4.59 -5.82
N TYR A 135 16.85 -3.29 -5.60
CA TYR A 135 15.72 -2.40 -5.40
C TYR A 135 15.54 -1.54 -6.65
N GLN A 136 14.38 -1.64 -7.28
CA GLN A 136 14.05 -0.89 -8.49
C GLN A 136 12.55 -0.74 -8.62
N CYS A 137 12.04 0.50 -8.55
CA CYS A 137 10.64 0.83 -8.79
C CYS A 137 10.50 2.33 -9.10
N LYS A 138 9.33 2.74 -9.59
CA LYS A 138 8.95 4.15 -9.65
C LYS A 138 8.39 4.55 -8.31
N GLU A 139 9.02 5.48 -7.64
CA GLU A 139 8.67 5.92 -6.29
C GLU A 139 7.85 7.20 -6.35
N ILE A 140 6.79 7.28 -5.56
CA ILE A 140 6.05 8.52 -5.29
C ILE A 140 5.76 8.61 -3.78
N VAL A 141 5.71 9.82 -3.25
CA VAL A 141 5.25 10.08 -1.88
C VAL A 141 3.88 10.73 -1.99
N THR A 142 2.88 10.02 -1.49
CA THR A 142 1.47 10.45 -1.60
C THR A 142 0.90 10.93 -0.27
N GLY A 143 1.56 10.58 0.86
CA GLY A 143 0.93 10.64 2.17
C GLY A 143 -0.19 9.60 2.30
N LEU A 144 -0.62 9.39 3.53
CA LEU A 144 -1.92 8.82 3.86
C LEU A 144 -2.62 9.92 4.67
N GLY A 145 -3.70 10.47 4.13
CA GLY A 145 -4.47 11.48 4.82
C GLY A 145 -4.87 11.00 6.23
N VAL A 146 -4.56 11.79 7.23
CA VAL A 146 -5.09 11.60 8.58
C VAL A 146 -6.32 12.46 8.69
N ALA A 147 -7.46 11.89 9.09
CA ALA A 147 -8.64 12.68 9.37
C ALA A 147 -8.32 13.73 10.45
N SER A 148 -8.72 14.97 10.23
CA SER A 148 -8.66 15.98 11.28
C SER A 148 -9.37 15.44 12.53
N PRO A 149 -8.80 15.59 13.72
CA PRO A 149 -9.46 15.15 14.94
C PRO A 149 -10.84 15.87 15.03
N ILE A 150 -11.89 15.07 14.98
CA ILE A 150 -13.25 15.59 15.19
C ILE A 150 -13.39 15.89 16.67
N GLY A 151 -13.33 17.15 17.02
CA GLY A 151 -13.76 17.63 18.34
C GLY A 151 -12.70 18.29 19.21
N LYS A 152 -12.98 19.55 19.54
CA LYS A 152 -12.42 20.35 20.64
C LYS A 152 -11.00 20.90 20.47
N ILE A 153 -10.81 21.85 19.56
CA ILE A 153 -9.74 22.85 19.67
C ILE A 153 -10.25 24.23 20.16
N ASP A 154 -11.47 24.32 20.66
CA ASP A 154 -12.04 25.62 21.07
C ASP A 154 -12.05 25.87 22.59
N ALA A 155 -11.37 25.08 23.41
CA ALA A 155 -11.45 25.24 24.86
C ALA A 155 -10.15 25.69 25.57
N GLU A 156 -9.00 25.77 24.91
CA GLU A 156 -7.74 26.07 25.62
C GLU A 156 -6.89 27.21 25.04
N ARG A 157 -7.49 28.15 24.29
CA ARG A 157 -6.75 29.35 23.81
C ARG A 157 -7.02 30.60 24.61
N ASN A 158 -7.63 30.53 25.77
CA ASN A 158 -7.87 31.68 26.65
C ASN A 158 -7.25 31.51 28.05
N ILE A 159 -6.00 31.09 28.12
CA ILE A 159 -5.21 31.25 29.34
C ILE A 159 -3.81 31.69 28.91
N PHE A 160 -3.68 33.01 28.76
CA PHE A 160 -2.53 33.86 29.12
C PHE A 160 -2.85 35.28 28.68
#